data_baa0c42f79ab6e1394a35d95f152dc2b
#
_entry.id   baa0c42f79ab6e1394a35d95f152dc2b
#
_cell.length_a   1.000
_cell.length_b   1.000
_cell.length_c   1.000
_cell.angle_alpha   90.00
_cell.angle_beta   90.00
_cell.angle_gamma   90.00
#
_symmetry.space_group_name_H-M   'P 1'
#
loop_
_entity.id
_entity.type
_entity.pdbx_description
1 polymer ?
#
loop_
_entity_poly.entity_id
_entity_poly.type
_entity_poly.pdbx_seq_one_letter_code
_entity_poly.pdbx_strand_id
1 'polypeptide(L)'
;MEIMPHLKLSDELNIKYAILPGDPARVDRIAEQLEEVQPLAYNREYKSIRGLYKGLPVLSVSTGIGGPSTGIAVEELSRIGVTHAIRI
;
A
#
# COMPACT_ATOMS: atom_id res chain seq x y z
N MET A 1 17.23 -5.90 -6.01
CA MET A 1 15.93 -5.25 -5.73
C MET A 1 14.99 -5.50 -6.89
N GLU A 2 13.78 -5.98 -6.59
CA GLU A 2 12.78 -6.28 -7.62
C GLU A 2 11.57 -5.37 -7.40
N ILE A 3 11.14 -4.70 -8.48
CA ILE A 3 9.98 -3.82 -8.43
C ILE A 3 8.76 -4.63 -8.87
N MET A 4 7.72 -4.64 -8.04
CA MET A 4 6.51 -5.40 -8.35
C MET A 4 5.80 -4.80 -9.57
N PRO A 5 5.34 -5.64 -10.50
CA PRO A 5 4.85 -5.17 -11.79
C PRO A 5 3.55 -4.34 -11.71
N HIS A 6 2.70 -4.60 -10.73
CA HIS A 6 1.43 -3.87 -10.62
C HIS A 6 1.51 -2.73 -9.63
N LEU A 7 1.99 -2.99 -8.42
CA LEU A 7 2.08 -1.95 -7.39
C LEU A 7 3.23 -0.99 -7.64
N LYS A 8 4.26 -1.40 -8.37
CA LYS A 8 5.45 -0.59 -8.62
C LYS A 8 6.21 -0.26 -7.33
N LEU A 9 6.16 -1.17 -6.38
CA LEU A 9 6.85 -1.05 -5.09
C LEU A 9 7.92 -2.13 -5.00
N SER A 10 8.90 -1.94 -4.13
CA SER A 10 9.97 -2.89 -3.94
C SER A 10 10.21 -3.16 -2.46
N ASP A 11 11.00 -4.21 -2.19
CA ASP A 11 11.31 -4.62 -0.82
C ASP A 11 12.22 -3.63 -0.10
N GLU A 12 12.77 -2.66 -0.80
CA GLU A 12 13.59 -1.62 -0.16
C GLU A 12 12.78 -0.76 0.81
N LEU A 13 11.46 -0.75 0.67
CA LEU A 13 10.61 -0.02 1.60
C LEU A 13 10.71 -0.55 3.02
N ASN A 14 10.88 -1.85 3.17
CA ASN A 14 11.01 -2.51 4.47
C ASN A 14 9.89 -2.12 5.44
N ILE A 15 8.65 -2.16 4.93
CA ILE A 15 7.45 -1.85 5.73
C ILE A 15 6.62 -3.11 5.83
N LYS A 16 6.19 -3.44 7.05
CA LYS A 16 5.52 -4.71 7.32
C LYS A 16 4.00 -4.61 7.43
N TYR A 17 3.48 -3.38 7.55
CA TYR A 17 2.05 -3.18 7.78
C TYR A 17 1.44 -2.38 6.64
N ALA A 18 0.27 -2.80 6.17
CA ALA A 18 -0.42 -2.13 5.09
C ALA A 18 -1.91 -2.02 5.38
N ILE A 19 -2.49 -0.89 4.98
CA ILE A 19 -3.93 -0.65 5.04
C ILE A 19 -4.41 -0.59 3.59
N LEU A 20 -5.45 -1.35 3.28
CA LEU A 20 -5.89 -1.59 1.91
C LEU A 20 -7.30 -1.08 1.67
N PRO A 21 -7.48 0.22 1.36
CA PRO A 21 -8.80 0.69 0.91
C PRO A 21 -9.06 0.24 -0.54
N GLY A 22 -10.32 0.19 -0.92
CA GLY A 22 -10.67 -0.15 -2.29
C GLY A 22 -10.42 1.00 -3.26
N ASP A 23 -10.71 2.22 -2.83
CA ASP A 23 -10.73 3.41 -3.68
C ASP A 23 -9.43 4.21 -3.51
N PRO A 24 -8.77 4.62 -4.62
CA PRO A 24 -7.59 5.47 -4.52
C PRO A 24 -7.82 6.77 -3.74
N ALA A 25 -9.01 7.34 -3.79
CA ALA A 25 -9.31 8.55 -3.04
C ALA A 25 -9.22 8.34 -1.52
N ARG A 26 -9.48 7.12 -1.05
CA ARG A 26 -9.35 6.80 0.36
C ARG A 26 -7.91 6.75 0.84
N VAL A 27 -7.00 6.45 -0.07
CA VAL A 27 -5.57 6.48 0.27
C VAL A 27 -5.19 7.87 0.77
N ASP A 28 -5.70 8.92 0.11
CA ASP A 28 -5.42 10.28 0.53
C ASP A 28 -6.05 10.61 1.88
N ARG A 29 -7.24 10.07 2.15
CA ARG A 29 -7.89 10.29 3.44
C ARG A 29 -7.12 9.59 4.57
N ILE A 30 -6.62 8.41 4.31
CA ILE A 30 -5.81 7.70 5.28
C ILE A 30 -4.52 8.47 5.54
N ALA A 31 -3.95 9.07 4.49
CA ALA A 31 -2.74 9.87 4.63
C ALA A 31 -2.91 11.00 5.64
N GLU A 32 -4.12 11.57 5.76
CA GLU A 32 -4.38 12.64 6.71
C GLU A 32 -4.22 12.21 8.16
N GLN A 33 -4.26 10.91 8.41
CA GLN A 33 -4.10 10.34 9.76
C GLN A 33 -2.67 9.94 10.06
N LEU A 34 -1.77 10.10 9.10
CA LEU A 34 -0.39 9.66 9.23
C LEU A 34 0.55 10.84 9.25
N GLU A 35 1.75 10.62 9.79
CA GLU A 35 2.81 11.62 9.81
C GLU A 35 3.87 11.27 8.77
N GLU A 36 4.59 12.28 8.30
CA GLU A 36 5.70 12.13 7.34
C GLU A 36 5.29 11.34 6.11
N VAL A 37 4.13 11.69 5.54
CA VAL A 37 3.57 10.99 4.40
C VAL A 37 4.40 11.24 3.15
N GLN A 38 4.67 10.15 2.40
CA GLN A 38 5.34 10.23 1.10
C GLN A 38 4.54 9.44 0.07
N PRO A 39 4.20 10.05 -1.07
CA PRO A 39 3.59 9.28 -2.16
C PRO A 39 4.63 8.35 -2.76
N LEU A 40 4.22 7.16 -3.15
CA LEU A 40 5.11 6.15 -3.70
C LEU A 40 4.82 5.87 -5.17
N ALA A 41 3.60 5.42 -5.49
CA ALA A 41 3.27 5.07 -6.85
C ALA A 41 1.76 5.22 -7.09
N TYR A 42 1.39 5.35 -8.36
CA TYR A 42 -0.01 5.33 -8.75
C TYR A 42 -0.08 4.67 -10.12
N ASN A 43 -0.44 3.40 -10.15
CA ASN A 43 -0.51 2.62 -11.36
C ASN A 43 -1.87 1.95 -11.43
N ARG A 44 -2.69 2.30 -12.43
CA ARG A 44 -4.06 1.81 -12.58
C ARG A 44 -4.87 2.09 -11.32
N GLU A 45 -5.46 1.04 -10.70
CA GLU A 45 -6.23 1.19 -9.47
C GLU A 45 -5.35 1.22 -8.22
N TYR A 46 -4.04 1.04 -8.37
CA TYR A 46 -3.11 0.91 -7.25
C TYR A 46 -2.40 2.23 -6.96
N LYS A 47 -2.94 2.98 -6.02
CA LYS A 47 -2.29 4.17 -5.50
C LYS A 47 -1.68 3.83 -4.15
N SER A 48 -0.42 4.19 -3.93
CA SER A 48 0.26 3.85 -2.69
C SER A 48 0.99 5.04 -2.12
N ILE A 49 0.96 5.12 -0.79
CA ILE A 49 1.71 6.08 -0.02
C ILE A 49 2.32 5.36 1.19
N ARG A 50 3.32 5.97 1.79
CA ARG A 50 3.83 5.52 3.07
C ARG A 50 3.74 6.65 4.08
N GLY A 51 3.68 6.30 5.34
CA GLY A 51 3.67 7.29 6.41
C GLY A 51 3.94 6.61 7.73
N LEU A 52 3.87 7.39 8.81
CA LEU A 52 4.07 6.88 10.16
C LEU A 52 2.78 7.02 10.95
N TYR A 53 2.39 5.95 11.62
CA TYR A 53 1.31 5.99 12.58
C TYR A 53 1.91 5.75 13.97
N LYS A 54 1.98 6.81 14.78
CA LYS A 54 2.60 6.77 16.11
C LYS A 54 4.01 6.17 16.03
N GLY A 55 4.76 6.60 15.02
CA GLY A 55 6.14 6.14 14.84
C GLY A 55 6.29 4.83 14.10
N LEU A 56 5.20 4.13 13.77
CA LEU A 56 5.24 2.85 13.08
C LEU A 56 5.08 3.08 11.56
N PRO A 57 6.04 2.61 10.74
CA PRO A 57 5.89 2.74 9.30
C PRO A 57 4.74 1.89 8.77
N VAL A 58 3.89 2.50 7.95
CA VAL A 58 2.76 1.80 7.33
C VAL A 58 2.65 2.21 5.87
N LEU A 59 2.10 1.29 5.07
CA LEU A 59 1.71 1.55 3.68
C LEU A 59 0.19 1.71 3.62
N SER A 60 -0.27 2.56 2.72
CA SER A 60 -1.68 2.58 2.35
C SER A 60 -1.73 2.36 0.85
N VAL A 61 -2.45 1.32 0.41
CA VAL A 61 -2.47 0.91 -0.99
C VAL A 61 -3.90 0.62 -1.40
N SER A 62 -4.40 1.31 -2.42
CA SER A 62 -5.73 1.00 -2.95
C SER A 62 -5.68 -0.28 -3.76
N THR A 63 -6.72 -1.10 -3.67
CA THR A 63 -6.78 -2.41 -4.32
C THR A 63 -7.80 -2.49 -5.44
N GLY A 64 -8.61 -1.46 -5.65
CA GLY A 64 -9.78 -1.57 -6.50
C GLY A 64 -10.87 -2.34 -5.77
N ILE A 65 -12.00 -2.54 -6.43
CA ILE A 65 -13.15 -3.19 -5.79
C ILE A 65 -13.28 -4.65 -6.18
N GLY A 66 -12.48 -5.15 -7.12
CA GLY A 66 -12.56 -6.53 -7.57
C GLY A 66 -11.69 -7.47 -6.76
N GLY A 67 -12.14 -8.72 -6.59
CA GLY A 67 -11.36 -9.75 -5.92
C GLY A 67 -10.01 -10.01 -6.58
N PRO A 68 -9.95 -10.15 -7.92
CA PRO A 68 -8.66 -10.38 -8.59
C PRO A 68 -7.67 -9.23 -8.37
N SER A 69 -8.13 -7.98 -8.40
CA SER A 69 -7.24 -6.83 -8.14
C SER A 69 -6.69 -6.87 -6.71
N THR A 70 -7.54 -7.20 -5.75
CA THR A 70 -7.11 -7.33 -4.35
C THR A 70 -6.11 -8.47 -4.20
N GLY A 71 -6.34 -9.59 -4.86
CA GLY A 71 -5.42 -10.73 -4.81
C GLY A 71 -4.03 -10.39 -5.32
N ILE A 72 -3.95 -9.65 -6.42
CA ILE A 72 -2.68 -9.20 -6.97
C ILE A 72 -1.96 -8.31 -5.95
N ALA A 73 -2.67 -7.35 -5.36
CA ALA A 73 -2.08 -6.44 -4.38
C ALA A 73 -1.53 -7.19 -3.19
N VAL A 74 -2.31 -8.12 -2.63
CA VAL A 74 -1.89 -8.87 -1.45
C VAL A 74 -0.65 -9.72 -1.76
N GLU A 75 -0.63 -10.38 -2.91
CA GLU A 75 0.52 -11.19 -3.26
C GLU A 75 1.78 -10.35 -3.43
N GLU A 76 1.67 -9.23 -4.14
CA GLU A 76 2.85 -8.38 -4.35
C GLU A 76 3.34 -7.75 -3.04
N LEU A 77 2.42 -7.34 -2.17
CA LEU A 77 2.80 -6.83 -0.86
C LEU A 77 3.53 -7.89 -0.04
N SER A 78 3.06 -9.12 -0.08
CA SER A 78 3.72 -10.22 0.61
C SER A 78 5.16 -10.38 0.12
N ARG A 79 5.38 -10.25 -1.19
CA ARG A 79 6.71 -10.40 -1.78
C ARG A 79 7.67 -9.31 -1.37
N ILE A 80 7.18 -8.13 -1.04
CA ILE A 80 8.04 -7.02 -0.63
C ILE A 80 8.15 -6.88 0.88
N GLY A 81 7.66 -7.86 1.64
CA GLY A 81 7.89 -7.93 3.08
C GLY A 81 6.73 -7.52 3.96
N VAL A 82 5.58 -7.19 3.40
CA VAL A 82 4.40 -6.88 4.21
C VAL A 82 3.89 -8.17 4.84
N THR A 83 3.76 -8.18 6.16
CA THR A 83 3.32 -9.35 6.90
C THR A 83 1.91 -9.20 7.46
N HIS A 84 1.41 -7.97 7.58
CA HIS A 84 0.08 -7.70 8.11
C HIS A 84 -0.62 -6.70 7.20
N ALA A 85 -1.76 -7.08 6.66
CA ALA A 85 -2.55 -6.22 5.78
C ALA A 85 -4.00 -6.25 6.24
N ILE A 86 -4.61 -5.07 6.31
CA ILE A 86 -6.01 -4.92 6.72
C ILE A 86 -6.78 -4.28 5.59
N ARG A 87 -7.82 -4.97 5.10
CA ARG A 87 -8.75 -4.44 4.11
C ARG A 87 -9.85 -3.66 4.81
N ILE A 88 -10.13 -2.46 4.33
CA ILE A 88 -11.19 -1.64 4.92
C ILE A 88 -12.18 -1.17 3.87
#